data_385438e1d5f7058fb25a321d266f8015
#
_entry.id   385438e1d5f7058fb25a321d266f8015
#
_cell.length_a   1.000
_cell.length_b   1.000
_cell.length_c   1.000
_cell.angle_alpha   90.00
_cell.angle_beta   90.00
_cell.angle_gamma   90.00
#
_symmetry.space_group_name_H-M   'P 1'
#
loop_
_entity.id
_entity.type
_entity.pdbx_description
1 polymer ?
#
loop_
_entity_poly.entity_id
_entity_poly.type
_entity_poly.pdbx_seq_one_letter_code
_entity_poly.pdbx_strand_id
1 'polypeptide(L)'
;MQRLIVARIDVHFVNALKLWASLYLLIWLALVQFLVTVVSGLPGVIYLHFIVGLAVLAVAIVNYRGLMRTSAPDRVKRISKVIPAMAAFDGLLGIPLYLFKEGTIHWAINVLHLIIAVAIITQASSAATAYDMWEEKEFN
;
A
#
# COMPACT_ATOMS: atom_id res chain seq x y z
N MET A 1 0.18 -13.35 38.35
CA MET A 1 -0.90 -12.93 37.44
C MET A 1 -0.68 -11.55 36.81
N GLN A 2 -0.34 -10.51 37.58
CA GLN A 2 -0.05 -9.17 37.03
C GLN A 2 1.06 -9.10 35.95
N ARG A 3 2.18 -9.83 36.14
CA ARG A 3 3.30 -9.82 35.15
C ARG A 3 2.93 -10.37 33.76
N LEU A 4 2.00 -11.33 33.71
CA LEU A 4 1.52 -11.87 32.44
C LEU A 4 0.59 -10.90 31.67
N ILE A 5 -0.15 -10.07 32.40
CA ILE A 5 -1.04 -9.05 31.83
C ILE A 5 -0.20 -7.92 31.24
N VAL A 6 0.80 -7.42 31.96
CA VAL A 6 1.71 -6.37 31.49
C VAL A 6 2.47 -6.81 30.23
N ALA A 7 3.07 -8.01 30.23
CA ALA A 7 3.78 -8.54 29.07
C ALA A 7 2.87 -8.70 27.83
N ARG A 8 1.59 -9.04 28.03
CA ARG A 8 0.62 -9.16 26.93
C ARG A 8 0.24 -7.80 26.36
N ILE A 9 0.09 -6.78 27.19
CA ILE A 9 -0.19 -5.40 26.77
C ILE A 9 0.99 -4.86 25.95
N ASP A 10 2.24 -5.03 26.38
CA ASP A 10 3.43 -4.55 25.70
C ASP A 10 3.57 -5.17 24.29
N VAL A 11 3.32 -6.47 24.14
CA VAL A 11 3.39 -7.14 22.84
C VAL A 11 2.28 -6.66 21.87
N HIS A 12 1.08 -6.44 22.37
CA HIS A 12 -0.02 -5.90 21.55
C HIS A 12 0.27 -4.47 21.09
N PHE A 13 0.75 -3.62 21.97
CA PHE A 13 1.08 -2.23 21.67
C PHE A 13 2.20 -2.12 20.64
N VAL A 14 3.29 -2.89 20.79
CA VAL A 14 4.40 -2.91 19.81
C VAL A 14 3.95 -3.41 18.44
N ASN A 15 3.04 -4.39 18.38
CA ASN A 15 2.51 -4.89 17.11
C ASN A 15 1.55 -3.88 16.43
N ALA A 16 0.76 -3.16 17.21
CA ALA A 16 -0.10 -2.08 16.72
C ALA A 16 0.71 -0.95 16.13
N LEU A 17 1.74 -0.45 16.82
CA LEU A 17 2.67 0.57 16.32
C LEU A 17 3.36 0.14 15.01
N LYS A 18 3.76 -1.13 14.91
CA LYS A 18 4.39 -1.65 13.68
C LYS A 18 3.41 -1.68 12.52
N LEU A 19 2.16 -2.04 12.75
CA LEU A 19 1.13 -2.09 11.72
C LEU A 19 0.74 -0.67 11.28
N TRP A 20 0.56 0.25 12.23
CA TRP A 20 0.33 1.66 11.97
C TRP A 20 1.44 2.25 11.07
N ALA A 21 2.69 2.12 11.48
CA ALA A 21 3.83 2.62 10.71
C ALA A 21 3.90 2.02 9.30
N SER A 22 3.56 0.73 9.15
CA SER A 22 3.54 0.04 7.87
C SER A 22 2.40 0.51 6.94
N LEU A 23 1.25 0.88 7.50
CA LEU A 23 0.15 1.48 6.73
C LEU A 23 0.55 2.85 6.15
N TYR A 24 1.18 3.70 6.97
CA TYR A 24 1.69 4.99 6.50
C TYR A 24 2.87 4.84 5.54
N LEU A 25 3.76 3.88 5.77
CA LEU A 25 4.84 3.56 4.82
C LEU A 25 4.29 3.22 3.44
N LEU A 26 3.18 2.47 3.36
CA LEU A 26 2.53 2.15 2.09
C LEU A 26 2.09 3.40 1.33
N ILE A 27 1.50 4.38 2.03
CA ILE A 27 1.09 5.65 1.42
C ILE A 27 2.30 6.38 0.83
N TRP A 28 3.38 6.50 1.62
CA TRP A 28 4.59 7.18 1.18
C TRP A 28 5.26 6.47 0.00
N LEU A 29 5.34 5.15 0.02
CA LEU A 29 5.88 4.37 -1.11
C LEU A 29 5.05 4.55 -2.37
N ALA A 30 3.71 4.54 -2.26
CA ALA A 30 2.83 4.75 -3.39
C ALA A 30 2.94 6.18 -3.95
N LEU A 31 3.12 7.20 -3.09
CA LEU A 31 3.40 8.58 -3.52
C LEU A 31 4.76 8.69 -4.21
N VAL A 32 5.81 8.08 -3.67
CA VAL A 32 7.13 8.06 -4.30
C VAL A 32 7.06 7.36 -5.65
N GLN A 33 6.35 6.23 -5.76
CA GLN A 33 6.11 5.52 -7.00
C GLN A 33 5.44 6.42 -8.05
N PHE A 34 4.44 7.18 -7.64
CA PHE A 34 3.77 8.15 -8.50
C PHE A 34 4.71 9.27 -8.94
N LEU A 35 5.48 9.85 -8.02
CA LEU A 35 6.42 10.95 -8.31
C LEU A 35 7.58 10.52 -9.21
N VAL A 36 8.05 9.28 -9.10
CA VAL A 36 9.12 8.74 -9.96
C VAL A 36 8.69 8.78 -11.43
N THR A 37 7.41 8.68 -11.74
CA THR A 37 6.93 8.80 -13.13
C THR A 37 7.11 10.19 -13.71
N VAL A 38 7.07 11.24 -12.87
CA VAL A 38 7.23 12.64 -13.30
C VAL A 38 8.66 12.93 -13.77
N VAL A 39 9.66 12.21 -13.21
CA VAL A 39 11.08 12.36 -13.56
C VAL A 39 11.56 11.29 -14.56
N SER A 40 10.66 10.76 -15.37
CA SER A 40 10.89 9.61 -16.27
C SER A 40 11.98 9.80 -17.34
N GLY A 41 12.43 11.04 -17.58
CA GLY A 41 13.52 11.35 -18.53
C GLY A 41 14.94 11.03 -18.02
N LEU A 42 15.12 10.69 -16.75
CA LEU A 42 16.44 10.42 -16.18
C LEU A 42 16.88 8.96 -16.38
N PRO A 43 18.17 8.70 -16.68
CA PRO A 43 18.71 7.35 -16.79
C PRO A 43 18.45 6.53 -15.50
N GLY A 44 18.02 5.29 -15.66
CA GLY A 44 17.82 4.37 -14.53
C GLY A 44 16.50 4.53 -13.76
N VAL A 45 15.73 5.57 -14.02
CA VAL A 45 14.44 5.81 -13.34
C VAL A 45 13.47 4.66 -13.51
N ILE A 46 13.48 3.96 -14.64
CA ILE A 46 12.64 2.79 -14.88
C ILE A 46 12.92 1.66 -13.89
N TYR A 47 14.19 1.43 -13.53
CA TYR A 47 14.57 0.42 -12.55
C TYR A 47 14.13 0.81 -11.14
N LEU A 48 14.29 2.10 -10.80
CA LEU A 48 13.80 2.63 -9.53
C LEU A 48 12.28 2.50 -9.43
N HIS A 49 11.54 2.85 -10.48
CA HIS A 49 10.09 2.69 -10.57
C HIS A 49 9.68 1.24 -10.32
N PHE A 50 10.36 0.29 -10.95
CA PHE A 50 10.08 -1.14 -10.78
C PHE A 50 10.35 -1.62 -9.35
N ILE A 51 11.49 -1.23 -8.76
CA ILE A 51 11.88 -1.59 -7.39
C ILE A 51 10.87 -1.04 -6.37
N VAL A 52 10.50 0.24 -6.50
CA VAL A 52 9.52 0.86 -5.60
C VAL A 52 8.14 0.23 -5.78
N GLY A 53 7.74 -0.10 -7.01
CA GLY A 53 6.48 -0.82 -7.29
C GLY A 53 6.42 -2.20 -6.61
N LEU A 54 7.53 -2.96 -6.63
CA LEU A 54 7.62 -4.22 -5.88
C LEU A 54 7.56 -4.01 -4.37
N ALA A 55 8.16 -2.93 -3.86
CA ALA A 55 8.09 -2.57 -2.45
C ALA A 55 6.65 -2.22 -2.04
N VAL A 56 5.92 -1.45 -2.87
CA VAL A 56 4.49 -1.15 -2.66
C VAL A 56 3.68 -2.44 -2.55
N LEU A 57 3.87 -3.37 -3.48
CA LEU A 57 3.16 -4.66 -3.46
C LEU A 57 3.50 -5.48 -2.20
N ALA A 58 4.78 -5.57 -1.84
CA ALA A 58 5.23 -6.31 -0.66
C ALA A 58 4.63 -5.74 0.64
N VAL A 59 4.69 -4.41 0.82
CA VAL A 59 4.14 -3.73 2.00
C VAL A 59 2.61 -3.85 2.03
N ALA A 60 1.93 -3.78 0.89
CA ALA A 60 0.49 -3.99 0.80
C ALA A 60 0.07 -5.41 1.26
N ILE A 61 0.83 -6.43 0.88
CA ILE A 61 0.61 -7.82 1.33
C ILE A 61 0.84 -7.95 2.83
N VAL A 62 1.92 -7.36 3.35
CA VAL A 62 2.24 -7.38 4.79
C VAL A 62 1.12 -6.70 5.60
N ASN A 63 0.66 -5.52 5.16
CA ASN A 63 -0.43 -4.79 5.79
C ASN A 63 -1.74 -5.58 5.79
N TYR A 64 -2.10 -6.16 4.65
CA TYR A 64 -3.29 -7.03 4.56
C TYR A 64 -3.21 -8.19 5.57
N ARG A 65 -2.08 -8.91 5.59
CA ARG A 65 -1.88 -10.03 6.54
C ARG A 65 -1.87 -9.57 8.00
N GLY A 66 -1.30 -8.40 8.26
CA GLY A 66 -1.29 -7.79 9.59
C GLY A 66 -2.71 -7.49 10.07
N LEU A 67 -3.50 -6.78 9.25
CA LEU A 67 -4.89 -6.41 9.56
C LEU A 67 -5.81 -7.62 9.74
N MET A 68 -5.60 -8.69 8.98
CA MET A 68 -6.37 -9.94 9.16
C MET A 68 -6.15 -10.61 10.52
N ARG A 69 -5.06 -10.29 11.22
CA ARG A 69 -4.75 -10.83 12.56
C ARG A 69 -5.23 -9.93 13.71
N THR A 70 -5.82 -8.77 13.38
CA THR A 70 -6.38 -7.83 14.37
C THR A 70 -7.89 -8.03 14.53
N SER A 71 -8.48 -7.42 15.56
CA SER A 71 -9.92 -7.29 15.74
C SER A 71 -10.53 -6.11 14.96
N ALA A 72 -9.75 -5.47 14.07
CA ALA A 72 -10.21 -4.36 13.25
C ALA A 72 -11.50 -4.70 12.47
N PRO A 73 -12.39 -3.73 12.24
CA PRO A 73 -13.65 -3.94 11.53
C PRO A 73 -13.46 -4.55 10.14
N ASP A 74 -14.42 -5.37 9.70
CA ASP A 74 -14.39 -6.04 8.39
C ASP A 74 -14.26 -5.06 7.22
N ARG A 75 -14.77 -3.83 7.38
CA ARG A 75 -14.59 -2.78 6.38
C ARG A 75 -13.11 -2.46 6.13
N VAL A 76 -12.32 -2.29 7.20
CA VAL A 76 -10.88 -2.00 7.11
C VAL A 76 -10.14 -3.17 6.46
N LYS A 77 -10.46 -4.39 6.89
CA LYS A 77 -9.90 -5.63 6.31
C LYS A 77 -10.23 -5.77 4.83
N ARG A 78 -11.45 -5.41 4.43
CA ARG A 78 -11.88 -5.47 3.02
C ARG A 78 -11.14 -4.46 2.16
N ILE A 79 -10.98 -3.21 2.63
CA ILE A 79 -10.20 -2.19 1.92
C ILE A 79 -8.77 -2.68 1.74
N SER A 80 -8.13 -3.16 2.82
CA SER A 80 -6.74 -3.60 2.76
C SER A 80 -6.51 -4.83 1.86
N LYS A 81 -7.53 -5.68 1.66
CA LYS A 81 -7.46 -6.83 0.74
C LYS A 81 -7.39 -6.40 -0.73
N VAL A 82 -8.04 -5.31 -1.08
CA VAL A 82 -8.11 -4.83 -2.47
C VAL A 82 -6.78 -4.22 -2.91
N ILE A 83 -6.04 -3.58 -1.99
CA ILE A 83 -4.80 -2.85 -2.31
C ILE A 83 -3.74 -3.75 -2.98
N PRO A 84 -3.34 -4.91 -2.42
CA PRO A 84 -2.35 -5.77 -3.07
C PRO A 84 -2.82 -6.33 -4.42
N ALA A 85 -4.12 -6.58 -4.59
CA ALA A 85 -4.67 -7.00 -5.88
C ALA A 85 -4.55 -5.89 -6.93
N MET A 86 -4.86 -4.64 -6.54
CA MET A 86 -4.69 -3.48 -7.42
C MET A 86 -3.21 -3.23 -7.74
N ALA A 87 -2.31 -3.32 -6.75
CA ALA A 87 -0.88 -3.13 -6.96
C ALA A 87 -0.28 -4.21 -7.89
N ALA A 88 -0.70 -5.46 -7.75
CA ALA A 88 -0.30 -6.54 -8.65
C ALA A 88 -0.81 -6.31 -10.08
N PHE A 89 -2.07 -5.93 -10.23
CA PHE A 89 -2.67 -5.63 -11.55
C PHE A 89 -1.99 -4.43 -12.21
N ASP A 90 -1.74 -3.37 -11.44
CA ASP A 90 -1.04 -2.17 -11.90
C ASP A 90 0.39 -2.49 -12.36
N GLY A 91 1.11 -3.32 -11.60
CA GLY A 91 2.43 -3.80 -11.99
C GLY A 91 2.41 -4.61 -13.31
N LEU A 92 1.37 -5.43 -13.54
CA LEU A 92 1.18 -6.15 -14.80
C LEU A 92 0.91 -5.22 -15.97
N LEU A 93 0.19 -4.10 -15.76
CA LEU A 93 -0.02 -3.08 -16.79
C LEU A 93 1.28 -2.35 -17.17
N GLY A 94 2.25 -2.31 -16.28
CA GLY A 94 3.57 -1.75 -16.57
C GLY A 94 4.34 -2.53 -17.65
N ILE A 95 4.10 -3.82 -17.82
CA ILE A 95 4.78 -4.65 -18.82
C ILE A 95 4.46 -4.20 -20.25
N PRO A 96 3.19 -4.10 -20.69
CA PRO A 96 2.88 -3.59 -22.02
C PRO A 96 3.30 -2.12 -22.23
N LEU A 97 3.34 -1.28 -21.20
CA LEU A 97 3.88 0.07 -21.30
C LEU A 97 5.36 0.09 -21.65
N TYR A 98 6.12 -0.88 -21.17
CA TYR A 98 7.52 -1.05 -21.53
C TYR A 98 7.70 -1.59 -22.96
N LEU A 99 6.80 -2.47 -23.42
CA LEU A 99 6.88 -3.11 -24.74
C LEU A 99 6.36 -2.21 -25.88
N PHE A 100 5.25 -1.51 -25.64
CA PHE A 100 4.60 -0.61 -26.62
C PHE A 100 4.97 0.83 -26.27
N LYS A 101 5.97 1.38 -26.95
CA LYS A 101 6.48 2.71 -26.60
C LYS A 101 5.64 3.88 -27.11
N GLU A 102 4.77 3.64 -28.10
CA GLU A 102 3.99 4.69 -28.77
C GLU A 102 2.62 4.19 -29.25
N GLY A 103 1.74 5.13 -29.56
CA GLY A 103 0.43 4.86 -30.14
C GLY A 103 -0.74 4.91 -29.16
N THR A 104 -1.96 4.75 -29.69
CA THR A 104 -3.22 4.87 -28.92
C THR A 104 -3.31 3.85 -27.78
N ILE A 105 -2.81 2.63 -28.01
CA ILE A 105 -2.81 1.55 -27.01
C ILE A 105 -1.89 1.93 -25.85
N HIS A 106 -0.69 2.42 -26.12
CA HIS A 106 0.24 2.89 -25.09
C HIS A 106 -0.41 3.99 -24.24
N TRP A 107 -1.01 4.98 -24.89
CA TRP A 107 -1.70 6.06 -24.18
C TRP A 107 -2.84 5.54 -23.28
N ALA A 108 -3.69 4.67 -23.80
CA ALA A 108 -4.81 4.12 -23.03
C ALA A 108 -4.36 3.31 -21.81
N ILE A 109 -3.32 2.48 -21.96
CA ILE A 109 -2.76 1.70 -20.85
C ILE A 109 -2.10 2.63 -19.84
N ASN A 110 -1.39 3.67 -20.28
CA ASN A 110 -0.75 4.65 -19.40
C ASN A 110 -1.79 5.39 -18.53
N VAL A 111 -2.89 5.83 -19.13
CA VAL A 111 -3.99 6.47 -18.39
C VAL A 111 -4.61 5.51 -17.39
N LEU A 112 -4.84 4.25 -17.76
CA LEU A 112 -5.38 3.25 -16.86
C LEU A 112 -4.42 2.97 -15.69
N HIS A 113 -3.13 2.80 -15.96
CA HIS A 113 -2.07 2.61 -14.96
C HIS A 113 -2.05 3.79 -13.97
N LEU A 114 -2.11 5.03 -14.48
CA LEU A 114 -2.18 6.23 -13.64
C LEU A 114 -3.42 6.26 -12.74
N ILE A 115 -4.60 5.93 -13.28
CA ILE A 115 -5.85 5.89 -12.51
C ILE A 115 -5.76 4.87 -11.38
N ILE A 116 -5.19 3.68 -11.65
CA ILE A 116 -5.03 2.63 -10.65
C ILE A 116 -4.01 3.07 -9.60
N ALA A 117 -2.90 3.70 -9.96
CA ALA A 117 -1.92 4.23 -9.02
C ALA A 117 -2.56 5.24 -8.05
N VAL A 118 -3.37 6.18 -8.53
CA VAL A 118 -4.11 7.14 -7.69
C VAL A 118 -5.12 6.40 -6.79
N ALA A 119 -5.80 5.39 -7.32
CA ALA A 119 -6.74 4.59 -6.53
C ALA A 119 -6.03 3.79 -5.42
N ILE A 120 -4.83 3.27 -5.65
CA ILE A 120 -4.00 2.61 -4.63
C ILE A 120 -3.67 3.59 -3.49
N ILE A 121 -3.22 4.82 -3.80
CA ILE A 121 -2.93 5.85 -2.80
C ILE A 121 -4.18 6.17 -1.98
N THR A 122 -5.32 6.34 -2.63
CA THR A 122 -6.60 6.65 -1.98
C THR A 122 -7.05 5.52 -1.06
N GLN A 123 -6.96 4.26 -1.51
CA GLN A 123 -7.32 3.10 -0.70
C GLN A 123 -6.36 2.89 0.47
N ALA A 124 -5.05 3.10 0.27
CA ALA A 124 -4.05 3.02 1.33
C ALA A 124 -4.32 4.08 2.41
N SER A 125 -4.60 5.33 2.02
CA SER A 125 -4.97 6.41 2.94
C SER A 125 -6.27 6.09 3.68
N SER A 126 -7.29 5.57 2.98
CA SER A 126 -8.55 5.16 3.60
C SER A 126 -8.38 4.03 4.61
N ALA A 127 -7.51 3.05 4.31
CA ALA A 127 -7.21 1.95 5.22
C ALA A 127 -6.48 2.44 6.49
N ALA A 128 -5.48 3.32 6.33
CA ALA A 128 -4.73 3.91 7.45
C ALA A 128 -5.65 4.73 8.36
N THR A 129 -6.42 5.68 7.80
CA THR A 129 -7.35 6.52 8.57
C THR A 129 -8.42 5.68 9.28
N ALA A 130 -8.98 4.67 8.60
CA ALA A 130 -9.99 3.81 9.21
C ALA A 130 -9.41 2.93 10.33
N TYR A 131 -8.13 2.54 10.22
CA TYR A 131 -7.40 1.83 11.27
C TYR A 131 -7.16 2.74 12.48
N ASP A 132 -6.67 3.97 12.27
CA ASP A 132 -6.44 4.95 13.33
C ASP A 132 -7.74 5.24 14.12
N MET A 133 -8.84 5.51 13.43
CA MET A 133 -10.14 5.77 14.06
C MET A 133 -10.68 4.58 14.86
N TRP A 134 -10.35 3.35 14.45
CA TRP A 134 -10.71 2.16 15.19
C TRP A 134 -9.83 1.97 16.41
N GLU A 135 -8.50 2.11 16.26
CA GLU A 135 -7.53 1.96 17.35
C GLU A 135 -7.79 2.99 18.46
N GLU A 136 -8.05 4.24 18.10
CA GLU A 136 -8.38 5.31 19.03
C GLU A 136 -9.62 5.02 19.89
N LYS A 137 -10.62 4.34 19.31
CA LYS A 137 -11.85 3.95 20.05
C LYS A 137 -11.68 2.72 20.93
N GLU A 138 -10.76 1.83 20.58
CA GLU A 138 -10.55 0.58 21.31
C GLU A 138 -9.66 0.79 22.55
N PHE A 139 -8.77 1.81 22.53
CA PHE A 139 -7.75 2.04 23.56
C PHE A 139 -7.95 3.32 24.40
N ASN A 140 -9.00 4.12 24.14
CA ASN A 140 -9.47 5.24 24.94
C ASN A 140 -10.84 4.96 25.56
#